data_888e7702f71fe45604f0380bda702650
#
_entry.id   888e7702f71fe45604f0380bda702650
#
_cell.length_a   1.000
_cell.length_b   1.000
_cell.length_c   1.000
_cell.angle_alpha   90.00
_cell.angle_beta   90.00
_cell.angle_gamma   90.00
#
_symmetry.space_group_name_H-M   'P 1'
#
loop_
_entity.id
_entity.type
_entity.pdbx_description
1 polymer ?
#
loop_
_entity_poly.entity_id
_entity_poly.type
_entity_poly.pdbx_seq_one_letter_code
_entity_poly.pdbx_strand_id
1 'polypeptide(L)'
;MKENGTLQVLYDGKVVGNLALMAGRKIAFEYSEEWLETGFSISPFSLPLKEQVFIPTKEYFGGLFGVFGDSLPDGWGNLLLNRMLRKKGMKPEEMTMLNRLAIVGQYGMGALTYRPEEHFSFEPQGYDLDDLALQCQKILNTEYSEKLDELYLLGGTSGGARPKIMTEIDGEDWIIKFPAHVDGQDAGGMEYEYALCAKACGIDMTEVRLFPSKKCKGYFGIKRFDRERIVDGIGTKVKAGNKKKRIHMLTAAALLELDFEQPSLDYHSLMKLTKILTRDNEADVREMFRRMCFNVFAHNRDDHSKNFTYLYDEMKKGWRLSPAYDLTFSNTYYGEHTTMVDGNGRSPGKKELLAVGMQAGLEKSWCEEV
;
A
#
# COMPACT_ATOMS: atom_id res chain seq x y z
N MET A 1 -27.49 5.66 1.40
CA MET A 1 -26.74 4.94 2.46
C MET A 1 -27.21 5.41 3.81
N LYS A 2 -27.42 4.51 4.78
CA LYS A 2 -27.58 4.92 6.19
C LYS A 2 -26.24 5.44 6.68
N GLU A 3 -26.26 6.51 7.46
CA GLU A 3 -25.06 7.01 8.12
C GLU A 3 -24.60 5.96 9.13
N ASN A 4 -23.47 5.30 8.83
CA ASN A 4 -22.90 4.33 9.74
C ASN A 4 -22.21 5.09 10.87
N GLY A 5 -22.78 5.10 12.06
CA GLY A 5 -22.19 5.70 13.25
C GLY A 5 -21.05 4.85 13.81
N THR A 6 -21.03 3.54 13.52
CA THR A 6 -20.03 2.57 13.99
C THR A 6 -19.68 1.57 12.89
N LEU A 7 -18.45 1.02 12.95
CA LEU A 7 -17.95 0.02 12.01
C LEU A 7 -17.05 -0.97 12.76
N GLN A 8 -17.23 -2.26 12.54
CA GLN A 8 -16.33 -3.29 13.08
C GLN A 8 -15.10 -3.43 12.18
N VAL A 9 -13.95 -3.57 12.80
CA VAL A 9 -12.69 -3.95 12.17
C VAL A 9 -12.46 -5.44 12.43
N LEU A 10 -12.16 -6.20 11.38
CA LEU A 10 -11.90 -7.62 11.46
C LEU A 10 -10.51 -7.98 10.92
N TYR A 11 -9.97 -9.05 11.44
CA TYR A 11 -8.74 -9.70 11.00
C TYR A 11 -8.98 -11.21 10.94
N ASP A 12 -8.84 -11.81 9.75
CA ASP A 12 -9.16 -13.24 9.50
C ASP A 12 -10.51 -13.69 10.10
N GLY A 13 -11.52 -12.81 9.94
CA GLY A 13 -12.89 -13.04 10.43
C GLY A 13 -13.13 -12.79 11.91
N LYS A 14 -12.10 -12.56 12.72
CA LYS A 14 -12.21 -12.19 14.13
C LYS A 14 -12.38 -10.68 14.28
N VAL A 15 -13.19 -10.27 15.26
CA VAL A 15 -13.39 -8.85 15.56
C VAL A 15 -12.16 -8.31 16.30
N VAL A 16 -11.44 -7.38 15.64
CA VAL A 16 -10.31 -6.66 16.23
C VAL A 16 -10.82 -5.58 17.19
N GLY A 17 -11.86 -4.87 16.80
CA GLY A 17 -12.42 -3.76 17.56
C GLY A 17 -13.46 -2.98 16.77
N ASN A 18 -13.85 -1.84 17.31
CA ASN A 18 -14.90 -0.99 16.76
C ASN A 18 -14.39 0.41 16.47
N LEU A 19 -14.81 0.94 15.34
CA LEU A 19 -14.67 2.35 14.98
C LEU A 19 -15.98 3.08 15.26
N ALA A 20 -15.91 4.28 15.81
CA ALA A 20 -17.08 5.12 16.09
C ALA A 20 -16.83 6.57 15.69
N LEU A 21 -17.79 7.16 14.95
CA LEU A 21 -17.73 8.56 14.57
C LEU A 21 -18.05 9.42 15.80
N MET A 22 -17.14 10.34 16.11
CA MET A 22 -17.28 11.31 17.18
C MET A 22 -17.59 12.71 16.63
N ALA A 23 -17.95 13.62 17.54
CA ALA A 23 -18.04 15.03 17.20
C ALA A 23 -16.71 15.56 16.60
N GLY A 24 -16.79 16.47 15.62
CA GLY A 24 -15.62 17.00 14.94
C GLY A 24 -15.02 16.07 13.87
N ARG A 25 -15.78 15.09 13.38
CA ARG A 25 -15.39 14.13 12.33
C ARG A 25 -14.23 13.20 12.71
N LYS A 26 -13.80 13.14 13.95
CA LYS A 26 -12.81 12.18 14.43
C LYS A 26 -13.45 10.81 14.58
N ILE A 27 -12.68 9.77 14.32
CA ILE A 27 -13.14 8.39 14.40
C ILE A 27 -12.32 7.69 15.48
N ALA A 28 -12.97 7.44 16.60
CA ALA A 28 -12.38 6.72 17.72
C ALA A 28 -12.30 5.23 17.41
N PHE A 29 -11.33 4.54 18.02
CA PHE A 29 -11.17 3.10 17.95
C PHE A 29 -11.03 2.50 19.34
N GLU A 30 -11.61 1.32 19.53
CA GLU A 30 -11.49 0.52 20.73
C GLU A 30 -11.31 -0.95 20.34
N TYR A 31 -10.36 -1.63 20.97
CA TYR A 31 -10.17 -3.07 20.80
C TYR A 31 -11.33 -3.85 21.41
N SER A 32 -11.68 -5.01 20.83
CA SER A 32 -12.60 -5.96 21.45
C SER A 32 -11.90 -6.71 22.58
N GLU A 33 -12.68 -7.15 23.58
CA GLU A 33 -12.17 -7.96 24.71
C GLU A 33 -11.44 -9.20 24.21
N GLU A 34 -12.03 -9.95 23.27
CA GLU A 34 -11.43 -11.16 22.69
C GLU A 34 -10.08 -10.86 22.01
N TRP A 35 -9.97 -9.70 21.32
CA TRP A 35 -8.72 -9.33 20.65
C TRP A 35 -7.64 -8.87 21.64
N LEU A 36 -8.03 -8.24 22.75
CA LEU A 36 -7.09 -7.88 23.83
C LEU A 36 -6.42 -9.10 24.45
N GLU A 37 -7.15 -10.24 24.56
CA GLU A 37 -6.61 -11.47 25.10
C GLU A 37 -5.71 -12.24 24.13
N THR A 38 -6.06 -12.29 22.84
CA THR A 38 -5.46 -13.22 21.87
C THR A 38 -4.77 -12.58 20.70
N GLY A 39 -4.98 -11.27 20.49
CA GLY A 39 -4.53 -10.53 19.34
C GLY A 39 -3.16 -9.86 19.51
N PHE A 40 -2.94 -8.89 18.68
CA PHE A 40 -1.73 -8.05 18.67
C PHE A 40 -2.10 -6.59 18.38
N SER A 41 -1.17 -5.67 18.64
CA SER A 41 -1.34 -4.27 18.26
C SER A 41 -1.34 -4.13 16.75
N ILE A 42 -2.47 -3.69 16.17
CA ILE A 42 -2.58 -3.47 14.71
C ILE A 42 -1.82 -2.23 14.24
N SER A 43 -1.40 -1.35 15.15
CA SER A 43 -0.52 -0.21 14.88
C SER A 43 0.28 0.11 16.15
N PRO A 44 1.53 -0.35 16.26
CA PRO A 44 2.24 -0.40 17.54
C PRO A 44 2.49 0.98 18.18
N PHE A 45 2.53 2.05 17.39
CA PHE A 45 2.78 3.38 17.91
C PHE A 45 1.51 4.16 18.23
N SER A 46 0.46 4.02 17.42
CA SER A 46 -0.79 4.79 17.61
C SER A 46 -1.88 4.01 18.35
N LEU A 47 -1.88 2.68 18.23
CA LEU A 47 -2.88 1.79 18.83
C LEU A 47 -2.19 0.64 19.60
N PRO A 48 -1.45 0.90 20.69
CA PRO A 48 -0.92 -0.16 21.52
C PRO A 48 -2.06 -1.06 22.04
N LEU A 49 -1.79 -2.38 22.20
CA LEU A 49 -2.80 -3.34 22.66
C LEU A 49 -3.15 -3.08 24.13
N LYS A 50 -4.16 -2.24 24.35
CA LYS A 50 -4.64 -1.82 25.68
C LYS A 50 -6.14 -1.58 25.66
N GLU A 51 -6.78 -1.83 26.79
CA GLU A 51 -8.20 -1.52 27.02
C GLU A 51 -8.38 -0.02 27.23
N GLN A 52 -8.67 0.67 26.15
CA GLN A 52 -9.03 2.10 26.15
C GLN A 52 -9.65 2.53 24.83
N VAL A 53 -10.37 3.64 24.85
CA VAL A 53 -10.81 4.32 23.63
C VAL A 53 -9.69 5.21 23.12
N PHE A 54 -9.23 4.95 21.90
CA PHE A 54 -8.22 5.73 21.21
C PHE A 54 -8.89 6.79 20.35
N ILE A 55 -8.40 8.02 20.42
CA ILE A 55 -8.91 9.15 19.63
C ILE A 55 -7.74 9.74 18.84
N PRO A 56 -7.85 9.90 17.50
CA PRO A 56 -6.78 10.47 16.67
C PRO A 56 -6.49 11.92 17.10
N THR A 57 -5.22 12.24 17.23
CA THR A 57 -4.76 13.61 17.53
C THR A 57 -4.46 14.40 16.25
N LYS A 58 -4.15 13.70 15.15
CA LYS A 58 -3.87 14.27 13.83
C LYS A 58 -5.06 14.04 12.87
N GLU A 59 -5.18 14.89 11.85
CA GLU A 59 -6.30 14.84 10.91
C GLU A 59 -5.88 14.39 9.49
N TYR A 60 -4.65 13.94 9.31
CA TYR A 60 -4.08 13.61 7.99
C TYR A 60 -4.84 12.51 7.24
N PHE A 61 -5.54 11.62 7.96
CA PHE A 61 -6.33 10.54 7.37
C PHE A 61 -7.84 10.78 7.48
N GLY A 62 -8.26 12.06 7.41
CA GLY A 62 -9.67 12.42 7.51
C GLY A 62 -10.31 12.10 8.87
N GLY A 63 -9.51 12.16 9.95
CA GLY A 63 -9.93 11.85 11.31
C GLY A 63 -9.83 10.37 11.71
N LEU A 64 -9.21 9.53 10.87
CA LEU A 64 -8.83 8.15 11.18
C LEU A 64 -7.40 8.06 11.73
N PHE A 65 -7.06 6.93 12.35
CA PHE A 65 -5.68 6.52 12.52
C PHE A 65 -5.09 6.03 11.19
N GLY A 66 -3.79 6.19 11.01
CA GLY A 66 -3.08 5.84 9.78
C GLY A 66 -3.31 4.38 9.33
N VAL A 67 -3.41 3.43 10.25
CA VAL A 67 -3.70 2.03 9.96
C VAL A 67 -5.01 1.82 9.19
N PHE A 68 -6.02 2.62 9.47
CA PHE A 68 -7.29 2.58 8.73
C PHE A 68 -7.22 3.45 7.47
N GLY A 69 -6.40 4.51 7.52
CA GLY A 69 -6.09 5.33 6.36
C GLY A 69 -5.42 4.54 5.23
N ASP A 70 -4.54 3.59 5.56
CA ASP A 70 -3.91 2.69 4.58
C ASP A 70 -4.89 1.74 3.88
N SER A 71 -6.06 1.52 4.45
CA SER A 71 -7.13 0.74 3.81
C SER A 71 -7.95 1.56 2.81
N LEU A 72 -7.91 2.89 2.91
CA LEU A 72 -8.67 3.76 2.03
C LEU A 72 -8.01 3.91 0.66
N PRO A 73 -8.80 4.02 -0.40
CA PRO A 73 -8.27 4.40 -1.70
C PRO A 73 -7.66 5.79 -1.67
N ASP A 74 -6.54 5.95 -2.37
CA ASP A 74 -5.98 7.25 -2.71
C ASP A 74 -5.98 7.47 -4.24
N GLY A 75 -5.37 8.49 -4.75
CA GLY A 75 -5.17 8.79 -6.17
C GLY A 75 -6.21 8.17 -7.13
N TRP A 76 -5.80 7.12 -7.82
CA TRP A 76 -6.62 6.40 -8.78
C TRP A 76 -7.89 5.80 -8.17
N GLY A 77 -7.75 5.09 -7.05
CA GLY A 77 -8.88 4.45 -6.37
C GLY A 77 -9.92 5.46 -5.90
N ASN A 78 -9.48 6.60 -5.39
CA ASN A 78 -10.38 7.67 -4.95
C ASN A 78 -11.12 8.33 -6.13
N LEU A 79 -10.46 8.48 -7.29
CA LEU A 79 -11.09 8.94 -8.53
C LEU A 79 -12.23 7.99 -8.94
N LEU A 80 -11.98 6.68 -8.95
CA LEU A 80 -12.98 5.67 -9.29
C LEU A 80 -14.14 5.69 -8.30
N LEU A 81 -13.86 5.69 -7.00
CA LEU A 81 -14.87 5.75 -5.94
C LEU A 81 -15.76 6.97 -6.08
N ASN A 82 -15.19 8.15 -6.23
CA ASN A 82 -15.94 9.39 -6.34
C ASN A 82 -16.84 9.40 -7.59
N ARG A 83 -16.37 8.89 -8.73
CA ARG A 83 -17.20 8.77 -9.94
C ARG A 83 -18.33 7.77 -9.78
N MET A 84 -18.05 6.62 -9.17
CA MET A 84 -19.06 5.61 -8.90
C MET A 84 -20.16 6.14 -7.97
N LEU A 85 -19.79 6.86 -6.91
CA LEU A 85 -20.74 7.51 -6.00
C LEU A 85 -21.62 8.51 -6.75
N ARG A 86 -21.04 9.39 -7.56
CA ARG A 86 -21.79 10.35 -8.39
C ARG A 86 -22.74 9.68 -9.38
N LYS A 87 -22.29 8.60 -10.03
CA LYS A 87 -23.15 7.77 -10.93
C LYS A 87 -24.38 7.23 -10.19
N LYS A 88 -24.24 6.93 -8.89
CA LYS A 88 -25.35 6.48 -8.02
C LYS A 88 -26.14 7.62 -7.37
N GLY A 89 -25.91 8.86 -7.77
CA GLY A 89 -26.60 10.03 -7.23
C GLY A 89 -26.17 10.45 -5.83
N MET A 90 -25.02 9.90 -5.34
CA MET A 90 -24.45 10.25 -4.05
C MET A 90 -23.39 11.33 -4.20
N LYS A 91 -23.22 12.16 -3.20
CA LYS A 91 -22.19 13.20 -3.15
C LYS A 91 -20.97 12.69 -2.38
N PRO A 92 -19.80 12.52 -3.03
CA PRO A 92 -18.60 12.04 -2.36
C PRO A 92 -18.15 12.90 -1.17
N GLU A 93 -18.46 14.18 -1.21
CA GLU A 93 -18.10 15.20 -0.21
C GLU A 93 -18.89 15.05 1.09
N GLU A 94 -20.07 14.41 1.02
CA GLU A 94 -20.94 14.12 2.18
C GLU A 94 -20.61 12.78 2.85
N MET A 95 -19.72 11.98 2.23
CA MET A 95 -19.35 10.66 2.75
C MET A 95 -18.38 10.77 3.93
N THR A 96 -18.72 10.14 5.05
CA THR A 96 -17.77 9.98 6.16
C THR A 96 -16.67 8.98 5.83
N MET A 97 -15.55 9.00 6.55
CA MET A 97 -14.49 7.99 6.40
C MET A 97 -14.98 6.59 6.79
N LEU A 98 -15.91 6.46 7.74
CA LEU A 98 -16.54 5.18 8.06
C LEU A 98 -17.33 4.62 6.88
N ASN A 99 -18.08 5.45 6.17
CA ASN A 99 -18.79 5.03 4.96
C ASN A 99 -17.80 4.58 3.88
N ARG A 100 -16.67 5.28 3.71
CA ARG A 100 -15.64 4.87 2.75
C ARG A 100 -14.99 3.54 3.12
N LEU A 101 -14.71 3.29 4.41
CA LEU A 101 -14.21 1.99 4.90
C LEU A 101 -15.25 0.88 4.72
N ALA A 102 -16.54 1.14 4.95
CA ALA A 102 -17.61 0.18 4.69
C ALA A 102 -17.67 -0.23 3.20
N ILE A 103 -17.41 0.72 2.29
CA ILE A 103 -17.33 0.44 0.84
C ILE A 103 -16.06 -0.37 0.51
N VAL A 104 -14.93 -0.11 1.17
CA VAL A 104 -13.73 -0.95 1.03
C VAL A 104 -14.02 -2.39 1.48
N GLY A 105 -14.75 -2.55 2.59
CA GLY A 105 -15.19 -3.86 3.08
C GLY A 105 -14.05 -4.87 3.18
N GLN A 106 -14.14 -5.93 2.36
CA GLN A 106 -13.12 -7.00 2.30
C GLN A 106 -12.09 -6.82 1.16
N TYR A 107 -12.22 -5.82 0.30
CA TYR A 107 -11.39 -5.70 -0.91
C TYR A 107 -10.10 -4.91 -0.72
N GLY A 108 -9.86 -4.37 0.48
CA GLY A 108 -8.68 -3.57 0.81
C GLY A 108 -7.34 -4.31 0.71
N MET A 109 -6.28 -3.52 0.68
CA MET A 109 -4.92 -4.03 0.87
C MET A 109 -4.72 -4.52 2.30
N GLY A 110 -3.75 -5.40 2.52
CA GLY A 110 -3.46 -5.97 3.84
C GLY A 110 -4.55 -6.93 4.33
N ALA A 111 -4.65 -7.11 5.65
CA ALA A 111 -5.52 -8.12 6.28
C ALA A 111 -6.78 -7.56 6.92
N LEU A 112 -6.85 -6.26 7.18
CA LEU A 112 -8.05 -5.68 7.82
C LEU A 112 -9.23 -5.66 6.87
N THR A 113 -10.42 -5.95 7.43
CA THR A 113 -11.70 -5.88 6.72
C THR A 113 -12.73 -5.17 7.61
N TYR A 114 -13.82 -4.71 7.02
CA TYR A 114 -14.76 -3.82 7.70
C TYR A 114 -16.20 -4.30 7.57
N ARG A 115 -17.00 -4.19 8.66
CA ARG A 115 -18.44 -4.53 8.68
C ARG A 115 -19.25 -3.48 9.43
N PRO A 116 -20.50 -3.15 9.01
CA PRO A 116 -21.17 -3.70 7.81
C PRO A 116 -20.47 -3.30 6.51
N GLU A 117 -20.49 -4.20 5.55
CA GLU A 117 -19.94 -4.00 4.22
C GLU A 117 -21.02 -3.48 3.28
N GLU A 118 -20.72 -2.44 2.52
CA GLU A 118 -21.59 -1.94 1.46
C GLU A 118 -21.27 -2.67 0.15
N HIS A 119 -22.13 -3.61 -0.23
CA HIS A 119 -21.90 -4.44 -1.40
C HIS A 119 -22.20 -3.72 -2.71
N PHE A 120 -21.25 -3.77 -3.62
CA PHE A 120 -21.47 -3.58 -5.03
C PHE A 120 -21.39 -4.97 -5.69
N SER A 121 -22.54 -5.51 -6.12
CA SER A 121 -22.57 -6.82 -6.77
C SER A 121 -21.88 -6.76 -8.13
N PHE A 122 -20.85 -7.58 -8.31
CA PHE A 122 -20.14 -7.78 -9.55
C PHE A 122 -19.62 -9.22 -9.61
N GLU A 123 -19.81 -9.90 -10.72
CA GLU A 123 -19.19 -11.18 -10.99
C GLU A 123 -18.02 -10.98 -11.95
N PRO A 124 -16.77 -11.33 -11.52
CA PRO A 124 -15.61 -11.22 -12.40
C PRO A 124 -15.78 -12.11 -13.63
N GLN A 125 -15.72 -11.50 -14.81
CA GLN A 125 -15.59 -12.22 -16.08
C GLN A 125 -14.14 -12.10 -16.56
N GLY A 126 -13.70 -13.03 -17.41
CA GLY A 126 -12.34 -12.99 -17.94
C GLY A 126 -12.01 -11.62 -18.55
N TYR A 127 -10.81 -11.07 -18.19
CA TYR A 127 -10.45 -9.70 -18.56
C TYR A 127 -9.55 -9.67 -19.79
N ASP A 128 -9.83 -8.75 -20.70
CA ASP A 128 -8.88 -8.25 -21.68
C ASP A 128 -8.15 -7.04 -21.09
N LEU A 129 -6.85 -7.16 -20.84
CA LEU A 129 -6.04 -6.09 -20.25
C LEU A 129 -5.99 -4.85 -21.16
N ASP A 130 -6.00 -5.03 -22.48
CA ASP A 130 -6.02 -3.92 -23.43
C ASP A 130 -7.35 -3.14 -23.38
N ASP A 131 -8.46 -3.83 -23.16
CA ASP A 131 -9.76 -3.19 -22.98
C ASP A 131 -9.82 -2.44 -21.64
N LEU A 132 -9.39 -3.07 -20.53
CA LEU A 132 -9.32 -2.39 -19.24
C LEU A 132 -8.42 -1.15 -19.27
N ALA A 133 -7.27 -1.22 -19.94
CA ALA A 133 -6.38 -0.08 -20.13
C ALA A 133 -7.09 1.05 -20.90
N LEU A 134 -7.84 0.73 -21.96
CA LEU A 134 -8.62 1.71 -22.71
C LEU A 134 -9.70 2.37 -21.84
N GLN A 135 -10.40 1.59 -21.03
CA GLN A 135 -11.42 2.12 -20.11
C GLN A 135 -10.79 3.03 -19.03
N CYS A 136 -9.60 2.67 -18.52
CA CYS A 136 -8.84 3.55 -17.62
C CYS A 136 -8.51 4.89 -18.29
N GLN A 137 -8.07 4.90 -19.55
CA GLN A 137 -7.79 6.13 -20.28
C GLN A 137 -9.04 7.00 -20.47
N LYS A 138 -10.20 6.40 -20.81
CA LYS A 138 -11.47 7.13 -20.87
C LYS A 138 -11.79 7.81 -19.53
N ILE A 139 -11.59 7.09 -18.41
CA ILE A 139 -11.81 7.66 -17.09
C ILE A 139 -10.84 8.84 -16.83
N LEU A 140 -9.58 8.72 -17.16
CA LEU A 140 -8.60 9.82 -16.98
C LEU A 140 -8.99 11.04 -17.83
N ASN A 141 -9.48 10.83 -19.05
CA ASN A 141 -9.95 11.90 -19.96
C ASN A 141 -11.31 12.48 -19.58
N THR A 142 -11.90 12.07 -18.45
CA THR A 142 -13.23 12.49 -18.03
C THR A 142 -14.34 12.03 -18.98
N GLU A 143 -14.09 10.99 -19.76
CA GLU A 143 -15.05 10.36 -20.65
C GLU A 143 -15.89 9.30 -19.89
N TYR A 144 -17.01 8.91 -20.49
CA TYR A 144 -17.85 7.83 -19.97
C TYR A 144 -17.15 6.48 -20.14
N SER A 145 -17.14 5.69 -19.06
CA SER A 145 -16.73 4.28 -19.09
C SER A 145 -17.87 3.40 -18.60
N GLU A 146 -18.22 2.40 -19.38
CA GLU A 146 -19.21 1.39 -19.00
C GLU A 146 -18.68 0.44 -17.92
N LYS A 147 -17.35 0.31 -17.79
CA LYS A 147 -16.65 -0.57 -16.84
C LYS A 147 -16.19 0.14 -15.55
N LEU A 148 -16.77 1.28 -15.22
CA LEU A 148 -16.38 2.05 -14.03
C LEU A 148 -16.50 1.22 -12.74
N ASP A 149 -17.63 0.50 -12.58
CA ASP A 149 -17.89 -0.30 -11.38
C ASP A 149 -16.93 -1.49 -11.30
N GLU A 150 -16.62 -2.12 -12.44
CA GLU A 150 -15.62 -3.20 -12.56
C GLU A 150 -14.23 -2.73 -12.20
N LEU A 151 -13.78 -1.61 -12.77
CA LEU A 151 -12.48 -1.02 -12.47
C LEU A 151 -12.33 -0.62 -10.99
N TYR A 152 -13.41 -0.13 -10.38
CA TYR A 152 -13.41 0.16 -8.95
C TYR A 152 -13.20 -1.10 -8.12
N LEU A 153 -13.91 -2.18 -8.39
CA LEU A 153 -13.77 -3.44 -7.66
C LEU A 153 -12.38 -4.07 -7.84
N LEU A 154 -11.80 -3.95 -9.04
CA LEU A 154 -10.49 -4.48 -9.33
C LEU A 154 -9.34 -3.61 -8.82
N GLY A 155 -9.47 -2.29 -8.81
CA GLY A 155 -8.34 -1.39 -8.53
C GLY A 155 -8.63 -0.28 -7.54
N GLY A 156 -9.88 -0.08 -7.16
CA GLY A 156 -10.33 1.07 -6.38
C GLY A 156 -9.83 1.12 -4.93
N THR A 157 -9.25 0.04 -4.41
CA THR A 157 -8.68 -0.01 -3.06
C THR A 157 -7.14 -0.04 -3.06
N SER A 158 -6.52 0.05 -4.24
CA SER A 158 -5.07 0.14 -4.35
C SER A 158 -4.58 1.57 -4.14
N GLY A 159 -3.41 1.74 -3.55
CA GLY A 159 -2.75 3.04 -3.41
C GLY A 159 -2.12 3.55 -4.71
N GLY A 160 -1.81 4.86 -4.76
CA GLY A 160 -1.10 5.52 -5.85
C GLY A 160 -2.00 6.11 -6.94
N ALA A 161 -1.45 7.02 -7.74
CA ALA A 161 -2.18 7.84 -8.71
C ALA A 161 -2.37 7.17 -10.07
N ARG A 162 -1.50 6.24 -10.47
CA ARG A 162 -1.56 5.58 -11.78
C ARG A 162 -2.65 4.52 -11.83
N PRO A 163 -3.35 4.37 -12.98
CA PRO A 163 -4.34 3.33 -13.19
C PRO A 163 -3.76 1.93 -12.95
N LYS A 164 -4.47 1.13 -12.19
CA LYS A 164 -4.06 -0.25 -11.89
C LYS A 164 -5.25 -1.10 -11.50
N ILE A 165 -5.07 -2.41 -11.59
CA ILE A 165 -6.01 -3.42 -11.10
C ILE A 165 -5.29 -4.42 -10.20
N MET A 166 -6.06 -5.03 -9.32
CA MET A 166 -5.66 -6.20 -8.53
C MET A 166 -6.46 -7.38 -9.05
N THR A 167 -5.78 -8.41 -9.53
CA THR A 167 -6.44 -9.57 -10.13
C THR A 167 -5.65 -10.83 -9.90
N GLU A 168 -6.32 -11.98 -9.99
CA GLU A 168 -5.68 -13.29 -9.94
C GLU A 168 -5.37 -13.77 -11.37
N ILE A 169 -4.11 -14.12 -11.63
CA ILE A 169 -3.66 -14.75 -12.87
C ILE A 169 -2.81 -15.97 -12.50
N ASP A 170 -3.11 -17.12 -13.11
CA ASP A 170 -2.45 -18.39 -12.84
C ASP A 170 -2.47 -18.79 -11.34
N GLY A 171 -3.54 -18.37 -10.63
CA GLY A 171 -3.73 -18.58 -9.20
C GLY A 171 -2.86 -17.73 -8.28
N GLU A 172 -2.11 -16.77 -8.79
CA GLU A 172 -1.34 -15.78 -8.05
C GLU A 172 -2.01 -14.40 -8.09
N ASP A 173 -1.87 -13.62 -7.02
CA ASP A 173 -2.45 -12.27 -6.94
C ASP A 173 -1.47 -11.24 -7.47
N TRP A 174 -1.91 -10.45 -8.43
CA TRP A 174 -1.12 -9.43 -9.11
C TRP A 174 -1.72 -8.05 -8.95
N ILE A 175 -0.84 -7.05 -8.90
CA ILE A 175 -1.17 -5.66 -9.21
C ILE A 175 -0.64 -5.40 -10.61
N ILE A 176 -1.52 -5.04 -11.55
CA ILE A 176 -1.16 -4.73 -12.94
C ILE A 176 -1.39 -3.24 -13.15
N LYS A 177 -0.36 -2.53 -13.59
CA LYS A 177 -0.39 -1.09 -13.83
C LYS A 177 -0.60 -0.79 -15.31
N PHE A 178 -1.45 0.20 -15.59
CA PHE A 178 -1.70 0.70 -16.93
C PHE A 178 -1.07 2.08 -17.11
N PRO A 179 -0.62 2.45 -18.32
CA PRO A 179 -0.10 3.76 -18.60
C PRO A 179 -1.14 4.85 -18.29
N ALA A 180 -0.72 5.94 -17.65
CA ALA A 180 -1.50 7.18 -17.60
C ALA A 180 -1.34 7.95 -18.90
N HIS A 181 -2.17 8.99 -19.11
CA HIS A 181 -2.15 9.78 -20.36
C HIS A 181 -0.80 10.47 -20.64
N VAL A 182 -0.08 10.80 -19.58
CA VAL A 182 1.24 11.43 -19.66
C VAL A 182 2.39 10.44 -19.82
N ASP A 183 2.12 9.15 -19.63
CA ASP A 183 3.11 8.09 -19.74
C ASP A 183 3.26 7.67 -21.21
N GLY A 184 4.48 7.44 -21.65
CA GLY A 184 4.74 6.87 -22.98
C GLY A 184 4.25 5.43 -23.12
N GLN A 185 4.21 4.91 -24.34
CA GLN A 185 3.84 3.52 -24.65
C GLN A 185 4.78 2.48 -24.01
N ASP A 186 5.90 2.92 -23.45
CA ASP A 186 6.94 2.08 -22.86
C ASP A 186 6.94 2.10 -21.32
N ALA A 187 6.00 2.79 -20.69
CA ALA A 187 5.99 2.97 -19.23
C ALA A 187 6.03 1.63 -18.46
N GLY A 188 5.24 0.64 -18.90
CA GLY A 188 5.25 -0.69 -18.28
C GLY A 188 6.59 -1.42 -18.46
N GLY A 189 7.19 -1.33 -19.65
CA GLY A 189 8.52 -1.87 -19.93
C GLY A 189 9.61 -1.22 -19.10
N MET A 190 9.59 0.10 -18.98
CA MET A 190 10.55 0.84 -18.14
C MET A 190 10.46 0.44 -16.67
N GLU A 191 9.26 0.36 -16.10
CA GLU A 191 9.09 -0.06 -14.69
C GLU A 191 9.55 -1.51 -14.49
N TYR A 192 9.33 -2.38 -15.48
CA TYR A 192 9.83 -3.76 -15.45
C TYR A 192 11.36 -3.83 -15.44
N GLU A 193 12.04 -3.08 -16.31
CA GLU A 193 13.52 -3.00 -16.35
C GLU A 193 14.09 -2.42 -15.03
N TYR A 194 13.46 -1.40 -14.46
CA TYR A 194 13.84 -0.87 -13.15
C TYR A 194 13.73 -1.93 -12.05
N ALA A 195 12.64 -2.70 -12.05
CA ALA A 195 12.45 -3.77 -11.08
C ALA A 195 13.51 -4.89 -11.23
N LEU A 196 13.88 -5.25 -12.47
CA LEU A 196 14.97 -6.20 -12.74
C LEU A 196 16.31 -5.65 -12.28
N CYS A 197 16.59 -4.38 -12.53
CA CYS A 197 17.80 -3.70 -12.05
C CYS A 197 17.86 -3.69 -10.52
N ALA A 198 16.77 -3.37 -9.84
CA ALA A 198 16.71 -3.38 -8.38
C ALA A 198 17.00 -4.79 -7.82
N LYS A 199 16.43 -5.83 -8.41
CA LYS A 199 16.74 -7.23 -8.05
C LYS A 199 18.21 -7.57 -8.27
N ALA A 200 18.81 -7.12 -9.37
CA ALA A 200 20.24 -7.32 -9.65
C ALA A 200 21.14 -6.59 -8.64
N CYS A 201 20.68 -5.47 -8.08
CA CYS A 201 21.31 -4.76 -6.97
C CYS A 201 21.07 -5.42 -5.60
N GLY A 202 20.44 -6.58 -5.53
CA GLY A 202 20.19 -7.33 -4.29
C GLY A 202 19.03 -6.80 -3.45
N ILE A 203 18.13 -5.99 -4.04
CA ILE A 203 16.91 -5.54 -3.37
C ILE A 203 15.87 -6.66 -3.40
N ASP A 204 15.27 -6.93 -2.25
CA ASP A 204 14.17 -7.87 -2.12
C ASP A 204 12.90 -7.33 -2.77
N MET A 205 12.44 -7.99 -3.84
CA MET A 205 11.19 -7.70 -4.54
C MET A 205 10.46 -9.01 -4.84
N THR A 206 9.14 -8.97 -4.83
CA THR A 206 8.32 -10.10 -5.29
C THR A 206 8.52 -10.35 -6.79
N GLU A 207 7.88 -11.39 -7.32
CA GLU A 207 7.88 -11.64 -8.76
C GLU A 207 7.30 -10.44 -9.52
N VAL A 208 7.97 -10.08 -10.61
CA VAL A 208 7.50 -9.07 -11.56
C VAL A 208 7.34 -9.71 -12.93
N ARG A 209 6.35 -9.25 -13.69
CA ARG A 209 6.04 -9.77 -15.03
C ARG A 209 5.63 -8.61 -15.93
N LEU A 210 6.05 -8.68 -17.19
CA LEU A 210 5.53 -7.80 -18.23
C LEU A 210 4.40 -8.57 -18.97
N PHE A 211 3.16 -8.18 -18.70
CA PHE A 211 1.99 -8.79 -19.34
C PHE A 211 1.85 -8.29 -20.77
N PRO A 212 1.58 -9.19 -21.74
CA PRO A 212 1.53 -8.82 -23.14
C PRO A 212 0.38 -7.86 -23.46
N SER A 213 0.61 -6.94 -24.38
CA SER A 213 -0.35 -5.99 -24.91
C SER A 213 -0.20 -5.87 -26.43
N LYS A 214 -1.31 -5.59 -27.14
CA LYS A 214 -1.34 -5.21 -28.55
C LYS A 214 -1.22 -3.69 -28.74
N LYS A 215 -1.27 -2.91 -27.66
CA LYS A 215 -1.37 -1.44 -27.66
C LYS A 215 -0.09 -0.75 -27.20
N CYS A 216 0.72 -1.42 -26.39
CA CYS A 216 1.97 -0.90 -25.85
C CYS A 216 3.00 -2.04 -25.74
N LYS A 217 4.20 -1.75 -25.22
CA LYS A 217 5.24 -2.77 -25.02
C LYS A 217 4.90 -3.81 -23.95
N GLY A 218 3.86 -3.58 -23.17
CA GLY A 218 3.35 -4.47 -22.15
C GLY A 218 2.92 -3.73 -20.89
N TYR A 219 2.18 -4.42 -20.03
CA TYR A 219 1.72 -3.90 -18.75
C TYR A 219 2.60 -4.47 -17.63
N PHE A 220 3.18 -3.58 -16.82
CA PHE A 220 3.93 -4.00 -15.64
C PHE A 220 3.01 -4.64 -14.61
N GLY A 221 3.39 -5.83 -14.15
CA GLY A 221 2.73 -6.49 -13.04
C GLY A 221 3.70 -6.87 -11.95
N ILE A 222 3.27 -6.70 -10.71
CA ILE A 222 3.97 -7.13 -9.51
C ILE A 222 3.08 -8.04 -8.68
N LYS A 223 3.64 -9.17 -8.25
CA LYS A 223 2.93 -10.12 -7.39
C LYS A 223 2.70 -9.51 -6.02
N ARG A 224 1.48 -9.61 -5.50
CA ARG A 224 1.13 -9.10 -4.19
C ARG A 224 1.87 -9.86 -3.09
N PHE A 225 2.45 -9.14 -2.15
CA PHE A 225 3.14 -9.69 -0.97
C PHE A 225 2.23 -9.78 0.27
N ASP A 226 1.05 -9.19 0.22
CA ASP A 226 0.06 -9.20 1.29
C ASP A 226 -0.97 -10.34 1.16
N ARG A 227 -0.69 -11.29 0.27
CA ARG A 227 -1.47 -12.51 0.03
C ARG A 227 -0.53 -13.71 0.02
N GLU A 228 -0.87 -14.73 0.81
CA GLU A 228 -0.11 -15.98 0.90
C GLU A 228 -1.03 -17.18 0.67
N ARG A 229 -0.57 -18.10 -0.16
CA ARG A 229 -1.29 -19.37 -0.34
C ARG A 229 -1.15 -20.23 0.90
N ILE A 230 -2.26 -20.72 1.42
CA ILE A 230 -2.23 -21.77 2.44
C ILE A 230 -1.95 -23.08 1.71
N VAL A 231 -0.73 -23.59 1.87
CA VAL A 231 -0.36 -24.93 1.39
C VAL A 231 -0.65 -25.90 2.50
N ASP A 232 -1.68 -26.74 2.33
CA ASP A 232 -1.91 -27.83 3.26
C ASP A 232 -0.71 -28.79 3.23
N GLY A 233 -0.16 -29.10 4.40
CA GLY A 233 1.13 -29.78 4.59
C GLY A 233 1.25 -31.23 4.07
N ILE A 234 0.40 -31.67 3.16
CA ILE A 234 0.46 -32.97 2.49
C ILE A 234 0.18 -32.73 1.01
N GLY A 235 1.20 -32.79 0.20
CA GLY A 235 1.31 -32.61 -1.26
C GLY A 235 0.18 -33.11 -2.17
N THR A 236 -1.05 -32.83 -1.86
CA THR A 236 -2.22 -33.16 -2.68
C THR A 236 -2.73 -31.91 -3.41
N LYS A 237 -2.97 -32.06 -4.70
CA LYS A 237 -3.56 -31.06 -5.60
C LYS A 237 -4.71 -30.34 -4.90
N VAL A 238 -4.53 -29.06 -4.63
CA VAL A 238 -5.54 -28.21 -3.99
C VAL A 238 -6.74 -28.08 -4.91
N LYS A 239 -7.93 -28.49 -4.43
CA LYS A 239 -9.21 -28.28 -5.13
C LYS A 239 -9.47 -26.77 -5.24
N ALA A 240 -10.07 -26.35 -6.35
CA ALA A 240 -10.53 -24.99 -6.61
C ALA A 240 -11.35 -24.45 -5.42
N GLY A 241 -10.78 -23.46 -4.72
CA GLY A 241 -11.34 -22.90 -3.48
C GLY A 241 -10.23 -22.45 -2.54
N ASN A 242 -9.04 -22.12 -3.04
CA ASN A 242 -7.85 -21.76 -2.26
C ASN A 242 -8.09 -20.57 -1.35
N LYS A 243 -8.34 -20.85 -0.07
CA LYS A 243 -8.34 -19.81 0.96
C LYS A 243 -6.93 -19.23 1.03
N LYS A 244 -6.77 -17.98 0.65
CA LYS A 244 -5.50 -17.24 0.76
C LYS A 244 -5.46 -16.56 2.12
N LYS A 245 -4.34 -16.65 2.80
CA LYS A 245 -4.06 -15.88 4.00
C LYS A 245 -3.77 -14.44 3.60
N ARG A 246 -4.37 -13.50 4.33
CA ARG A 246 -4.08 -12.07 4.21
C ARG A 246 -3.04 -11.70 5.26
N ILE A 247 -2.06 -10.90 4.85
CA ILE A 247 -0.98 -10.47 5.74
C ILE A 247 -1.25 -9.01 6.13
N HIS A 248 -1.20 -8.73 7.43
CA HIS A 248 -1.34 -7.36 7.92
C HIS A 248 -0.13 -6.54 7.52
N MET A 249 -0.39 -5.35 7.00
CA MET A 249 0.63 -4.45 6.48
C MET A 249 0.35 -3.01 6.91
N LEU A 250 1.41 -2.25 7.12
CA LEU A 250 1.36 -0.83 7.37
C LEU A 250 2.46 -0.10 6.61
N THR A 251 2.12 1.02 6.03
CA THR A 251 3.12 1.93 5.46
C THR A 251 3.82 2.75 6.55
N ALA A 252 4.99 3.30 6.24
CA ALA A 252 5.66 4.26 7.12
C ALA A 252 4.79 5.52 7.36
N ALA A 253 3.98 5.92 6.37
CA ALA A 253 3.01 6.99 6.52
C ALA A 253 2.00 6.68 7.63
N ALA A 254 1.42 5.49 7.62
CA ALA A 254 0.46 5.05 8.63
C ALA A 254 1.08 4.86 10.02
N LEU A 255 2.28 4.27 10.07
CA LEU A 255 2.98 4.04 11.34
C LEU A 255 3.38 5.34 12.05
N LEU A 256 3.83 6.34 11.30
CA LEU A 256 4.31 7.61 11.83
C LEU A 256 3.22 8.69 11.84
N GLU A 257 2.00 8.37 11.40
CA GLU A 257 0.89 9.31 11.26
C GLU A 257 1.32 10.56 10.45
N LEU A 258 1.83 10.34 9.22
CA LEU A 258 2.32 11.38 8.33
C LEU A 258 1.36 11.61 7.17
N ASP A 259 1.24 12.87 6.77
CA ASP A 259 0.67 13.23 5.48
C ASP A 259 1.70 12.95 4.37
N PHE A 260 1.43 11.95 3.54
CA PHE A 260 2.37 11.56 2.47
C PHE A 260 2.44 12.57 1.33
N GLU A 261 1.46 13.47 1.21
CA GLU A 261 1.46 14.55 0.21
C GLU A 261 2.40 15.70 0.62
N GLN A 262 2.79 15.75 1.90
CA GLN A 262 3.73 16.74 2.42
C GLN A 262 5.08 16.08 2.72
N PRO A 263 6.12 16.30 1.90
CA PRO A 263 7.45 15.77 2.14
C PRO A 263 7.99 16.22 3.50
N SER A 264 8.09 15.30 4.44
CA SER A 264 8.57 15.59 5.80
C SER A 264 9.45 14.48 6.37
N LEU A 265 9.73 13.46 5.58
CA LEU A 265 10.49 12.29 6.00
C LEU A 265 11.98 12.41 5.60
N ASP A 266 12.83 11.86 6.44
CA ASP A 266 14.24 11.66 6.18
C ASP A 266 14.60 10.19 6.39
N TYR A 267 15.57 9.67 5.64
CA TYR A 267 16.01 8.28 5.76
C TYR A 267 16.57 7.93 7.13
N HIS A 268 17.09 8.88 7.89
CA HIS A 268 17.41 8.65 9.32
C HIS A 268 16.18 8.17 10.10
N SER A 269 15.03 8.79 9.86
CA SER A 269 13.76 8.40 10.50
C SER A 269 13.27 7.04 10.01
N LEU A 270 13.41 6.73 8.71
CA LEU A 270 13.07 5.41 8.16
C LEU A 270 13.97 4.30 8.71
N MET A 271 15.29 4.54 8.78
CA MET A 271 16.23 3.58 9.37
C MET A 271 15.92 3.33 10.85
N LYS A 272 15.60 4.38 11.61
CA LYS A 272 15.19 4.28 13.01
C LYS A 272 13.87 3.53 13.16
N LEU A 273 12.88 3.82 12.31
CA LEU A 273 11.59 3.12 12.27
C LEU A 273 11.82 1.63 12.01
N THR A 274 12.62 1.29 10.99
CA THR A 274 12.96 -0.09 10.64
C THR A 274 13.57 -0.81 11.84
N LYS A 275 14.59 -0.23 12.47
CA LYS A 275 15.24 -0.82 13.65
C LYS A 275 14.27 -1.10 14.79
N ILE A 276 13.46 -0.11 15.17
CA ILE A 276 12.51 -0.26 16.27
C ILE A 276 11.46 -1.32 15.94
N LEU A 277 10.87 -1.26 14.75
CA LEU A 277 9.75 -2.09 14.37
C LEU A 277 10.17 -3.55 14.17
N THR A 278 11.33 -3.79 13.56
CA THR A 278 11.87 -5.12 13.29
C THR A 278 12.77 -5.66 14.42
N ARG A 279 12.84 -4.96 15.56
CA ARG A 279 13.67 -5.32 16.73
C ARG A 279 15.15 -5.47 16.35
N ASP A 280 15.69 -4.47 15.67
CA ASP A 280 17.07 -4.42 15.19
C ASP A 280 17.46 -5.60 14.25
N ASN A 281 16.52 -6.11 13.46
CA ASN A 281 16.83 -7.12 12.44
C ASN A 281 17.80 -6.53 11.42
N GLU A 282 19.04 -6.97 11.44
CA GLU A 282 20.11 -6.45 10.59
C GLU A 282 19.80 -6.60 9.09
N ALA A 283 19.12 -7.68 8.68
CA ALA A 283 18.74 -7.90 7.29
C ALA A 283 17.77 -6.82 6.79
N ASP A 284 16.76 -6.47 7.60
CA ASP A 284 15.79 -5.42 7.25
C ASP A 284 16.45 -4.03 7.24
N VAL A 285 17.37 -3.75 8.17
CA VAL A 285 18.11 -2.48 8.22
C VAL A 285 19.02 -2.34 7.00
N ARG A 286 19.76 -3.40 6.63
CA ARG A 286 20.59 -3.44 5.42
C ARG A 286 19.77 -3.30 4.16
N GLU A 287 18.61 -3.95 4.12
CA GLU A 287 17.69 -3.84 2.99
C GLU A 287 17.15 -2.41 2.82
N MET A 288 16.77 -1.73 3.89
CA MET A 288 16.34 -0.33 3.84
C MET A 288 17.48 0.58 3.32
N PHE A 289 18.71 0.32 3.74
CA PHE A 289 19.88 1.06 3.24
C PHE A 289 20.10 0.85 1.73
N ARG A 290 19.98 -0.39 1.22
CA ARG A 290 20.08 -0.68 -0.22
C ARG A 290 19.01 0.07 -1.01
N ARG A 291 17.76 0.09 -0.52
CA ARG A 291 16.66 0.83 -1.16
C ARG A 291 16.94 2.32 -1.23
N MET A 292 17.47 2.89 -0.14
CA MET A 292 17.91 4.29 -0.13
C MET A 292 18.96 4.56 -1.20
N CYS A 293 20.02 3.74 -1.27
CA CYS A 293 21.06 3.87 -2.29
C CYS A 293 20.47 3.74 -3.70
N PHE A 294 19.61 2.74 -3.94
CA PHE A 294 18.97 2.57 -5.24
C PHE A 294 18.11 3.79 -5.62
N ASN A 295 17.27 4.28 -4.71
CA ASN A 295 16.42 5.44 -4.97
C ASN A 295 17.26 6.66 -5.37
N VAL A 296 18.39 6.88 -4.71
CA VAL A 296 19.31 7.98 -5.02
C VAL A 296 19.96 7.81 -6.39
N PHE A 297 20.60 6.66 -6.65
CA PHE A 297 21.37 6.46 -7.87
C PHE A 297 20.52 6.16 -9.10
N ALA A 298 19.36 5.53 -8.93
CA ALA A 298 18.40 5.28 -10.01
C ALA A 298 17.41 6.43 -10.22
N HIS A 299 17.57 7.54 -9.51
CA HIS A 299 16.68 8.70 -9.57
C HIS A 299 15.20 8.36 -9.36
N ASN A 300 14.91 7.46 -8.43
CA ASN A 300 13.55 7.26 -7.93
C ASN A 300 13.27 8.29 -6.83
N ARG A 301 12.84 9.49 -7.23
CA ARG A 301 12.59 10.61 -6.31
C ARG A 301 11.19 10.59 -5.69
N ASP A 302 10.31 9.73 -6.18
CA ASP A 302 8.97 9.53 -5.60
C ASP A 302 9.01 8.52 -4.44
N ASP A 303 10.03 8.65 -3.60
CA ASP A 303 10.31 7.81 -2.44
C ASP A 303 9.56 8.29 -1.19
N HIS A 304 8.24 8.52 -1.35
CA HIS A 304 7.39 9.01 -0.27
C HIS A 304 7.07 7.92 0.77
N SER A 305 6.57 8.34 1.94
CA SER A 305 6.35 7.48 3.11
C SER A 305 5.40 6.29 2.89
N LYS A 306 4.54 6.32 1.87
CA LYS A 306 3.69 5.17 1.49
C LYS A 306 4.42 4.10 0.68
N ASN A 307 5.62 4.36 0.16
CA ASN A 307 6.42 3.39 -0.60
C ASN A 307 7.29 2.49 0.29
N PHE A 308 7.21 2.66 1.61
CA PHE A 308 7.89 1.82 2.60
C PHE A 308 6.86 1.13 3.48
N THR A 309 6.72 -0.18 3.30
CA THR A 309 5.71 -0.98 4.00
C THR A 309 6.36 -2.02 4.91
N TYR A 310 5.71 -2.32 6.02
CA TYR A 310 6.08 -3.38 6.95
C TYR A 310 4.94 -4.39 7.07
N LEU A 311 5.30 -5.66 7.19
CA LEU A 311 4.39 -6.80 7.29
C LEU A 311 4.46 -7.40 8.69
N TYR A 312 3.31 -7.72 9.25
CA TYR A 312 3.25 -8.44 10.52
C TYR A 312 3.41 -9.94 10.31
N ASP A 313 4.41 -10.53 10.95
CA ASP A 313 4.66 -11.96 10.97
C ASP A 313 4.05 -12.55 12.24
N GLU A 314 2.95 -13.29 12.10
CA GLU A 314 2.25 -13.91 13.21
C GLU A 314 3.08 -14.98 13.92
N MET A 315 3.93 -15.71 13.18
CA MET A 315 4.79 -16.75 13.71
C MET A 315 5.86 -16.18 14.65
N LYS A 316 6.46 -15.06 14.21
CA LYS A 316 7.50 -14.35 14.97
C LYS A 316 6.91 -13.32 15.95
N LYS A 317 5.60 -13.08 15.90
CA LYS A 317 4.91 -12.02 16.66
C LYS A 317 5.65 -10.68 16.55
N GLY A 318 5.99 -10.30 15.34
CA GLY A 318 6.79 -9.10 15.06
C GLY A 318 6.64 -8.61 13.63
N TRP A 319 7.25 -7.49 13.36
CA TRP A 319 7.21 -6.85 12.04
C TRP A 319 8.48 -7.14 11.26
N ARG A 320 8.39 -7.15 9.95
CA ARG A 320 9.49 -7.21 9.00
C ARG A 320 9.26 -6.21 7.87
N LEU A 321 10.32 -5.78 7.23
CA LEU A 321 10.20 -4.97 6.03
C LEU A 321 9.51 -5.78 4.91
N SER A 322 8.62 -5.16 4.15
CA SER A 322 8.01 -5.81 2.98
C SER A 322 9.02 -5.93 1.84
N PRO A 323 8.81 -6.77 0.84
CA PRO A 323 9.47 -6.61 -0.46
C PRO A 323 9.27 -5.19 -0.99
N ALA A 324 10.24 -4.68 -1.77
CA ALA A 324 10.17 -3.37 -2.39
C ALA A 324 9.15 -3.34 -3.54
N TYR A 325 8.60 -2.17 -3.80
CA TYR A 325 7.66 -1.88 -4.88
C TYR A 325 7.78 -0.42 -5.29
N ASP A 326 7.16 -0.06 -6.41
CA ASP A 326 7.15 1.30 -6.96
C ASP A 326 8.58 1.90 -7.13
N LEU A 327 9.53 1.03 -7.50
CA LEU A 327 10.89 1.45 -7.86
C LEU A 327 10.94 1.76 -9.35
N THR A 328 10.87 3.05 -9.70
CA THR A 328 10.92 3.53 -11.08
C THR A 328 11.52 4.92 -11.14
N PHE A 329 11.99 5.34 -12.31
CA PHE A 329 12.43 6.72 -12.50
C PHE A 329 11.31 7.70 -12.17
N SER A 330 11.61 8.68 -11.34
CA SER A 330 10.72 9.80 -11.07
C SER A 330 11.51 11.08 -10.87
N ASN A 331 11.10 12.13 -11.56
CA ASN A 331 11.75 13.41 -11.43
C ASN A 331 11.04 14.36 -10.46
N THR A 332 9.93 13.97 -9.88
CA THR A 332 9.04 14.80 -9.05
C THR A 332 8.82 16.22 -9.61
N TYR A 333 7.91 17.01 -9.02
CA TYR A 333 7.65 18.37 -9.53
C TYR A 333 8.81 19.33 -9.31
N TYR A 334 9.64 19.10 -8.28
CA TYR A 334 10.72 20.01 -7.89
C TYR A 334 12.11 19.43 -8.14
N GLY A 335 12.21 18.22 -8.68
CA GLY A 335 13.49 17.54 -8.90
C GLY A 335 14.19 17.12 -7.61
N GLU A 336 13.45 16.97 -6.50
CA GLU A 336 13.97 16.57 -5.20
C GLU A 336 13.37 15.25 -4.76
N HIS A 337 14.10 14.50 -3.93
CA HIS A 337 13.59 13.32 -3.25
C HIS A 337 12.47 13.69 -2.28
N THR A 338 11.41 12.90 -2.25
CA THR A 338 10.31 13.07 -1.31
C THR A 338 10.75 12.70 0.12
N THR A 339 11.68 11.75 0.25
CA THR A 339 12.37 11.45 1.51
C THR A 339 13.80 11.97 1.44
N MET A 340 14.18 12.89 2.33
CA MET A 340 15.51 13.47 2.37
C MET A 340 16.56 12.43 2.82
N VAL A 341 17.78 12.60 2.37
CA VAL A 341 18.94 11.81 2.79
C VAL A 341 19.87 12.73 3.56
N ASP A 342 19.97 12.57 4.87
CA ASP A 342 20.76 13.44 5.77
C ASP A 342 20.44 14.93 5.55
N GLY A 343 19.14 15.26 5.47
CA GLY A 343 18.63 16.62 5.23
C GLY A 343 18.78 17.12 3.80
N ASN A 344 19.31 16.32 2.87
CA ASN A 344 19.49 16.69 1.47
C ASN A 344 18.46 15.96 0.58
N GLY A 345 17.50 16.70 0.02
CA GLY A 345 16.52 16.16 -0.94
C GLY A 345 16.92 16.36 -2.39
N ARG A 346 17.81 17.30 -2.68
CA ARG A 346 18.06 17.77 -4.04
C ARG A 346 19.09 16.94 -4.79
N SER A 347 20.22 16.68 -4.14
CA SER A 347 21.36 15.98 -4.77
C SER A 347 22.13 15.21 -3.72
N PRO A 348 21.47 14.25 -2.99
CA PRO A 348 22.20 13.42 -2.05
C PRO A 348 23.21 12.55 -2.78
N GLY A 349 24.35 12.31 -2.15
CA GLY A 349 25.43 11.52 -2.71
C GLY A 349 26.06 10.59 -1.66
N LYS A 350 27.22 10.04 -2.00
CA LYS A 350 27.93 9.08 -1.12
C LYS A 350 28.08 9.58 0.31
N LYS A 351 28.34 10.88 0.52
CA LYS A 351 28.53 11.47 1.86
C LYS A 351 27.28 11.31 2.72
N GLU A 352 26.13 11.73 2.20
CA GLU A 352 24.85 11.67 2.90
C GLU A 352 24.40 10.23 3.12
N LEU A 353 24.56 9.35 2.12
CA LEU A 353 24.27 7.92 2.24
C LEU A 353 25.07 7.27 3.38
N LEU A 354 26.39 7.50 3.42
CA LEU A 354 27.24 6.98 4.48
C LEU A 354 26.86 7.53 5.86
N ALA A 355 26.48 8.82 5.96
CA ALA A 355 26.04 9.41 7.22
C ALA A 355 24.80 8.67 7.76
N VAL A 356 23.80 8.41 6.92
CA VAL A 356 22.60 7.66 7.28
C VAL A 356 22.94 6.22 7.70
N GLY A 357 23.75 5.50 6.91
CA GLY A 357 24.14 4.13 7.19
C GLY A 357 24.89 3.98 8.52
N MET A 358 25.90 4.81 8.73
CA MET A 358 26.70 4.80 9.98
C MET A 358 25.85 5.16 11.20
N GLN A 359 24.95 6.15 11.10
CA GLN A 359 24.05 6.50 12.19
C GLN A 359 23.06 5.38 12.51
N ALA A 360 22.67 4.59 11.50
CA ALA A 360 21.87 3.39 11.71
C ALA A 360 22.65 2.22 12.36
N GLY A 361 23.97 2.35 12.53
CA GLY A 361 24.84 1.33 13.11
C GLY A 361 25.40 0.34 12.10
N LEU A 362 25.30 0.63 10.80
CA LEU A 362 25.93 -0.20 9.76
C LEU A 362 27.43 0.10 9.66
N GLU A 363 28.22 -0.93 9.36
CA GLU A 363 29.64 -0.78 9.16
C GLU A 363 29.94 0.06 7.92
N LYS A 364 30.87 1.03 8.06
CA LYS A 364 31.23 1.93 6.96
C LYS A 364 31.71 1.18 5.72
N SER A 365 32.58 0.17 5.90
CA SER A 365 33.09 -0.66 4.81
C SER A 365 31.97 -1.31 4.01
N TRP A 366 30.98 -1.87 4.70
CA TRP A 366 29.82 -2.46 4.07
C TRP A 366 28.95 -1.41 3.33
N CYS A 367 28.73 -0.24 3.94
CA CYS A 367 28.00 0.85 3.28
C CYS A 367 28.70 1.37 2.01
N GLU A 368 30.05 1.28 1.95
CA GLU A 368 30.84 1.69 0.78
C GLU A 368 30.83 0.66 -0.35
N GLU A 369 30.52 -0.59 -0.07
CA GLU A 369 30.40 -1.69 -1.03
C GLU A 369 29.03 -1.73 -1.69
N VAL A 370 27.98 -1.25 -1.01
CA VAL A 370 26.61 -1.17 -1.52
C VAL A 370 26.44 -0.02 -2.50
#